data_1d3e7121bd1ea550cf3334f9109e85dc
#
_entry.id   1d3e7121bd1ea550cf3334f9109e85dc
#
_cell.length_a   1.000
_cell.length_b   1.000
_cell.length_c   1.000
_cell.angle_alpha   90.00
_cell.angle_beta   90.00
_cell.angle_gamma   90.00
#
_symmetry.space_group_name_H-M   'P 1'
#
loop_
_entity.id
_entity.type
_entity.pdbx_description
1 polymer ?
#
loop_
_entity_poly.entity_id
_entity_poly.type
_entity_poly.pdbx_seq_one_letter_code
_entity_poly.pdbx_strand_id
1 'polypeptide(L)'
;FVCIPTPMQKDGKCYTGLLEQVVDDISKIVTSDDYFKDKILILKTTIPPGTTEMLQNKYMMFHFVFNPEFLTEANAVNDFKNQNRIILGGNNEEALNIVSDLYKKSFPFIPIVKMTSQEAEMVKYMTNTFLSTKVIFANEMYQICNALGIDYERVYKAAKLDTRLGESHWKVPGPDGDFGFGGHCFPKDTNAIKYLANQNGVDTTLLNAVLKKNDKIRKNREWENQKGRSVI
;
A
#
# COMPACT_ATOMS: atom_id res chain seq x y z
N PHE A 1 -1.05 -16.65 6.42
CA PHE A 1 -1.21 -15.26 5.96
C PHE A 1 -1.38 -14.33 7.14
N VAL A 2 -0.58 -13.27 7.21
CA VAL A 2 -0.65 -12.23 8.23
C VAL A 2 -1.23 -10.97 7.58
N CYS A 3 -2.45 -10.59 7.99
CA CYS A 3 -3.25 -9.53 7.40
C CYS A 3 -3.74 -8.59 8.50
N ILE A 4 -2.85 -7.81 9.09
CA ILE A 4 -3.14 -6.93 10.22
C ILE A 4 -2.93 -5.46 9.86
N PRO A 5 -3.61 -4.52 10.53
CA PRO A 5 -3.40 -3.11 10.27
C PRO A 5 -2.03 -2.63 10.77
N THR A 6 -1.50 -1.63 10.07
CA THR A 6 -0.28 -0.89 10.45
C THR A 6 -0.63 0.60 10.50
N PRO A 7 -1.22 1.07 11.60
CA PRO A 7 -1.68 2.44 11.72
C PRO A 7 -0.51 3.44 11.71
N MET A 8 -0.83 4.67 11.32
CA MET A 8 0.10 5.79 11.32
C MET A 8 0.24 6.37 12.73
N GLN A 9 1.45 6.67 13.14
CA GLN A 9 1.76 7.45 14.34
C GLN A 9 1.57 8.95 14.07
N LYS A 10 1.56 9.77 15.11
CA LYS A 10 1.38 11.23 15.01
C LYS A 10 2.45 11.92 14.15
N ASP A 11 3.64 11.38 14.08
CA ASP A 11 4.76 11.88 13.27
C ASP A 11 4.74 11.38 11.83
N GLY A 12 3.75 10.57 11.46
CA GLY A 12 3.61 9.96 10.15
C GLY A 12 4.29 8.58 10.02
N LYS A 13 5.03 8.13 11.02
CA LYS A 13 5.68 6.81 11.02
C LYS A 13 4.65 5.69 10.97
N CYS A 14 4.93 4.66 10.18
CA CYS A 14 4.16 3.42 10.20
C CYS A 14 4.42 2.64 11.50
N TYR A 15 3.37 2.25 12.22
CA TYR A 15 3.49 1.45 13.44
C TYR A 15 3.46 -0.04 13.11
N THR A 16 4.58 -0.72 13.31
CA THR A 16 4.76 -2.16 13.05
C THR A 16 4.60 -3.03 14.30
N GLY A 17 4.41 -2.42 15.48
CA GLY A 17 4.40 -3.16 16.75
C GLY A 17 3.35 -4.26 16.85
N LEU A 18 2.16 -4.08 16.22
CA LEU A 18 1.16 -5.15 16.17
C LEU A 18 1.63 -6.35 15.33
N LEU A 19 2.33 -6.08 14.21
CA LEU A 19 2.90 -7.14 13.39
C LEU A 19 3.97 -7.92 14.16
N GLU A 20 4.87 -7.20 14.81
CA GLU A 20 5.93 -7.81 15.61
C GLU A 20 5.35 -8.66 16.74
N GLN A 21 4.32 -8.18 17.43
CA GLN A 21 3.63 -8.94 18.48
C GLN A 21 2.99 -10.22 17.94
N VAL A 22 2.27 -10.14 16.81
CA VAL A 22 1.64 -11.33 16.18
C VAL A 22 2.69 -12.36 15.78
N VAL A 23 3.81 -11.94 15.20
CA VAL A 23 4.91 -12.85 14.84
C VAL A 23 5.55 -13.45 16.07
N ASP A 24 5.72 -12.67 17.14
CA ASP A 24 6.26 -13.13 18.41
C ASP A 24 5.33 -14.18 19.08
N ASP A 25 4.03 -13.95 19.05
CA ASP A 25 3.04 -14.90 19.59
C ASP A 25 3.01 -16.21 18.77
N ILE A 26 3.09 -16.11 17.44
CA ILE A 26 3.22 -17.30 16.57
C ILE A 26 4.52 -18.04 16.91
N SER A 27 5.64 -17.34 17.12
CA SER A 27 6.92 -17.97 17.43
C SER A 27 6.91 -18.76 18.73
N LYS A 28 6.19 -18.29 19.75
CA LYS A 28 6.02 -18.99 21.04
C LYS A 28 5.24 -20.30 20.91
N ILE A 29 4.23 -20.32 20.05
CA ILE A 29 3.45 -21.54 19.78
C ILE A 29 4.33 -22.58 19.05
N VAL A 30 5.18 -22.11 18.15
CA VAL A 30 5.98 -22.94 17.25
C VAL A 30 7.22 -23.55 17.93
N THR A 31 7.77 -22.91 18.95
CA THR A 31 8.95 -23.43 19.69
C THR A 31 8.70 -24.74 20.44
N SER A 32 7.44 -25.13 20.60
CA SER A 32 7.05 -26.37 21.30
C SER A 32 6.94 -27.61 20.40
N ASP A 33 7.00 -27.43 19.06
CA ASP A 33 6.76 -28.55 18.12
C ASP A 33 7.61 -28.38 16.84
N ASP A 34 8.47 -29.35 16.53
CA ASP A 34 9.30 -29.40 15.31
C ASP A 34 8.48 -29.36 14.01
N TYR A 35 7.20 -29.72 14.06
CA TYR A 35 6.29 -29.65 12.92
C TYR A 35 6.15 -28.23 12.32
N PHE A 36 6.41 -27.20 13.11
CA PHE A 36 6.24 -25.81 12.68
C PHE A 36 7.54 -25.14 12.21
N LYS A 37 8.69 -25.80 12.27
CA LYS A 37 9.92 -25.27 11.67
C LYS A 37 9.76 -25.09 10.17
N ASP A 38 10.44 -24.10 9.62
CA ASP A 38 10.46 -23.77 8.18
C ASP A 38 9.08 -23.38 7.60
N LYS A 39 8.13 -22.97 8.45
CA LYS A 39 6.85 -22.46 7.97
C LYS A 39 7.02 -21.09 7.31
N ILE A 40 6.23 -20.89 6.25
CA ILE A 40 6.23 -19.62 5.51
C ILE A 40 5.17 -18.70 6.10
N LEU A 41 5.58 -17.52 6.57
CA LEU A 41 4.70 -16.43 6.97
C LEU A 41 4.54 -15.46 5.80
N ILE A 42 3.34 -15.43 5.23
CA ILE A 42 3.02 -14.54 4.11
C ILE A 42 2.44 -13.23 4.68
N LEU A 43 3.22 -12.15 4.57
CA LEU A 43 2.86 -10.83 5.07
C LEU A 43 2.09 -10.07 3.99
N LYS A 44 0.81 -9.76 4.24
CA LYS A 44 -0.03 -8.94 3.33
C LYS A 44 -0.24 -7.51 3.84
N THR A 45 0.27 -7.24 4.99
CA THR A 45 0.21 -5.95 5.67
C THR A 45 1.16 -4.95 5.01
N THR A 46 0.73 -3.73 4.74
CA THR A 46 1.62 -2.66 4.23
C THR A 46 2.62 -2.25 5.31
N ILE A 47 3.89 -2.45 5.04
CA ILE A 47 5.01 -2.21 5.97
C ILE A 47 6.15 -1.48 5.27
N PRO A 48 6.94 -0.67 6.01
CA PRO A 48 8.09 0.05 5.44
C PRO A 48 9.15 -0.90 4.87
N PRO A 49 9.84 -0.49 3.80
CA PRO A 49 10.98 -1.23 3.26
C PRO A 49 12.01 -1.61 4.33
N GLY A 50 12.38 -2.89 4.34
CA GLY A 50 13.29 -3.50 5.32
C GLY A 50 12.60 -4.18 6.50
N THR A 51 11.29 -4.04 6.67
CA THR A 51 10.56 -4.67 7.79
C THR A 51 10.56 -6.19 7.70
N THR A 52 10.32 -6.76 6.51
CA THR A 52 10.34 -8.22 6.31
C THR A 52 11.73 -8.79 6.60
N GLU A 53 12.78 -8.12 6.17
CA GLU A 53 14.16 -8.53 6.43
C GLU A 53 14.49 -8.48 7.93
N MET A 54 14.06 -7.43 8.62
CA MET A 54 14.20 -7.31 10.08
C MET A 54 13.50 -8.47 10.80
N LEU A 55 12.28 -8.84 10.39
CA LEU A 55 11.56 -9.99 10.94
C LEU A 55 12.26 -11.32 10.61
N GLN A 56 12.78 -11.50 9.39
CA GLN A 56 13.53 -12.68 8.99
C GLN A 56 14.78 -12.88 9.85
N ASN A 57 15.52 -11.80 10.11
CA ASN A 57 16.72 -11.85 10.95
C ASN A 57 16.40 -12.14 12.43
N LYS A 58 15.26 -11.67 12.93
CA LYS A 58 14.82 -11.88 14.31
C LYS A 58 14.23 -13.27 14.53
N TYR A 59 13.54 -13.84 13.55
CA TYR A 59 12.80 -15.12 13.65
C TYR A 59 13.27 -16.10 12.58
N MET A 60 14.53 -16.57 12.69
CA MET A 60 15.18 -17.46 11.72
C MET A 60 14.50 -18.82 11.52
N MET A 61 13.56 -19.19 12.42
CA MET A 61 12.77 -20.42 12.31
C MET A 61 11.66 -20.34 11.25
N PHE A 62 11.37 -19.16 10.71
CA PHE A 62 10.36 -18.95 9.67
C PHE A 62 11.00 -18.44 8.39
N HIS A 63 10.30 -18.65 7.28
CA HIS A 63 10.55 -17.94 6.04
C HIS A 63 9.47 -16.88 5.84
N PHE A 64 9.89 -15.64 5.61
CA PHE A 64 8.95 -14.54 5.36
C PHE A 64 8.84 -14.24 3.88
N VAL A 65 7.60 -14.16 3.40
CA VAL A 65 7.29 -13.69 2.04
C VAL A 65 6.34 -12.50 2.16
N PHE A 66 6.78 -11.34 1.69
CA PHE A 66 5.92 -10.17 1.58
C PHE A 66 5.09 -10.27 0.29
N ASN A 67 3.79 -10.12 0.43
CA ASN A 67 2.84 -10.18 -0.68
C ASN A 67 1.84 -9.02 -0.56
N PRO A 68 2.18 -7.84 -1.08
CA PRO A 68 1.30 -6.69 -1.03
C PRO A 68 -0.03 -6.93 -1.75
N GLU A 69 -1.07 -6.24 -1.29
CA GLU A 69 -2.36 -6.15 -1.95
C GLU A 69 -2.54 -4.77 -2.62
N PHE A 70 -3.34 -4.71 -3.69
CA PHE A 70 -3.64 -3.50 -4.44
C PHE A 70 -5.14 -3.30 -4.57
N LEU A 71 -5.87 -3.62 -3.51
CA LEU A 71 -7.34 -3.65 -3.47
C LEU A 71 -7.88 -2.27 -3.10
N THR A 72 -9.05 -1.94 -3.65
CA THR A 72 -9.84 -0.82 -3.17
C THR A 72 -10.81 -1.29 -2.09
N GLU A 73 -11.02 -0.49 -1.05
CA GLU A 73 -11.87 -0.88 0.08
C GLU A 73 -13.30 -1.23 -0.37
N ALA A 74 -13.85 -0.43 -1.29
CA ALA A 74 -15.20 -0.61 -1.79
C ALA A 74 -15.39 -1.86 -2.67
N ASN A 75 -14.31 -2.42 -3.26
CA ASN A 75 -14.41 -3.47 -4.26
C ASN A 75 -13.41 -4.62 -4.05
N ALA A 76 -12.93 -4.80 -2.82
CA ALA A 76 -11.80 -5.67 -2.48
C ALA A 76 -11.89 -7.10 -3.04
N VAL A 77 -13.07 -7.72 -2.99
CA VAL A 77 -13.25 -9.10 -3.48
C VAL A 77 -13.10 -9.18 -5.00
N ASN A 78 -13.69 -8.23 -5.74
CA ASN A 78 -13.56 -8.20 -7.19
C ASN A 78 -12.15 -7.81 -7.62
N ASP A 79 -11.52 -6.86 -6.94
CA ASP A 79 -10.14 -6.46 -7.21
C ASP A 79 -9.18 -7.63 -6.99
N PHE A 80 -9.40 -8.44 -5.94
CA PHE A 80 -8.61 -9.65 -5.70
C PHE A 80 -8.80 -10.70 -6.80
N LYS A 81 -10.04 -10.94 -7.23
CA LYS A 81 -10.34 -11.90 -8.29
C LYS A 81 -9.78 -11.48 -9.66
N ASN A 82 -9.76 -10.17 -9.92
CA ASN A 82 -9.37 -9.59 -11.21
C ASN A 82 -7.99 -8.90 -11.16
N GLN A 83 -7.16 -9.25 -10.16
CA GLN A 83 -5.83 -8.69 -10.06
C GLN A 83 -5.00 -8.99 -11.33
N ASN A 84 -4.22 -8.01 -11.77
CA ASN A 84 -3.45 -8.13 -13.00
C ASN A 84 -1.98 -8.52 -12.76
N ARG A 85 -1.57 -8.65 -11.53
CA ARG A 85 -0.23 -9.07 -11.09
C ARG A 85 -0.24 -9.56 -9.65
N ILE A 86 0.71 -10.41 -9.31
CA ILE A 86 1.01 -10.83 -7.95
C ILE A 86 2.48 -10.51 -7.69
N ILE A 87 2.76 -9.77 -6.63
CA ILE A 87 4.12 -9.42 -6.22
C ILE A 87 4.49 -10.29 -5.02
N LEU A 88 5.65 -10.94 -5.09
CA LEU A 88 6.21 -11.74 -4.00
C LEU A 88 7.61 -11.23 -3.68
N GLY A 89 7.82 -10.76 -2.47
CA GLY A 89 9.10 -10.31 -1.97
C GLY A 89 9.67 -11.23 -0.90
N GLY A 90 10.92 -11.62 -1.03
CA GLY A 90 11.58 -12.46 -0.04
C GLY A 90 13.01 -12.77 -0.43
N ASN A 91 13.79 -13.29 0.54
CA ASN A 91 15.20 -13.65 0.33
C ASN A 91 15.41 -15.18 0.25
N ASN A 92 14.35 -15.98 0.45
CA ASN A 92 14.39 -17.42 0.29
C ASN A 92 13.64 -17.82 -0.98
N GLU A 93 14.38 -18.34 -1.97
CA GLU A 93 13.82 -18.69 -3.29
C GLU A 93 12.84 -19.86 -3.22
N GLU A 94 13.08 -20.84 -2.34
CA GLU A 94 12.19 -21.99 -2.16
C GLU A 94 10.83 -21.52 -1.59
N ALA A 95 10.83 -20.67 -0.57
CA ALA A 95 9.62 -20.08 -0.02
C ALA A 95 8.86 -19.26 -1.07
N LEU A 96 9.56 -18.45 -1.88
CA LEU A 96 8.96 -17.74 -3.00
C LEU A 96 8.33 -18.67 -4.03
N ASN A 97 8.97 -19.80 -4.34
CA ASN A 97 8.45 -20.80 -5.27
C ASN A 97 7.17 -21.46 -4.73
N ILE A 98 7.17 -21.88 -3.47
CA ILE A 98 5.99 -22.48 -2.81
C ILE A 98 4.81 -21.52 -2.82
N VAL A 99 5.02 -20.23 -2.47
CA VAL A 99 3.95 -19.22 -2.48
C VAL A 99 3.50 -18.92 -3.91
N SER A 100 4.43 -18.85 -4.87
CA SER A 100 4.11 -18.70 -6.29
C SER A 100 3.21 -19.83 -6.79
N ASP A 101 3.53 -21.06 -6.47
CA ASP A 101 2.76 -22.22 -6.91
C ASP A 101 1.38 -22.30 -6.23
N LEU A 102 1.28 -21.83 -4.98
CA LEU A 102 0.00 -21.64 -4.31
C LEU A 102 -0.90 -20.67 -5.10
N TYR A 103 -0.35 -19.52 -5.53
CA TYR A 103 -1.11 -18.54 -6.31
C TYR A 103 -1.44 -19.03 -7.72
N LYS A 104 -0.55 -19.73 -8.41
CA LYS A 104 -0.80 -20.30 -9.74
C LYS A 104 -1.98 -21.25 -9.79
N LYS A 105 -2.28 -21.98 -8.71
CA LYS A 105 -3.46 -22.85 -8.63
C LYS A 105 -4.77 -22.09 -8.80
N SER A 106 -4.86 -20.87 -8.29
CA SER A 106 -6.06 -20.03 -8.36
C SER A 106 -6.00 -18.98 -9.47
N PHE A 107 -4.81 -18.57 -9.88
CA PHE A 107 -4.53 -17.51 -10.84
C PHE A 107 -3.50 -17.95 -11.89
N PRO A 108 -3.79 -18.96 -12.72
CA PRO A 108 -2.80 -19.57 -13.61
C PRO A 108 -2.24 -18.64 -14.68
N PHE A 109 -2.98 -17.58 -15.05
CA PHE A 109 -2.60 -16.65 -16.11
C PHE A 109 -2.12 -15.28 -15.59
N ILE A 110 -2.13 -15.07 -14.29
CA ILE A 110 -1.69 -13.79 -13.72
C ILE A 110 -0.16 -13.83 -13.54
N PRO A 111 0.55 -12.81 -14.05
CA PRO A 111 1.99 -12.73 -13.89
C PRO A 111 2.37 -12.61 -12.40
N ILE A 112 3.31 -13.45 -11.98
CA ILE A 112 3.89 -13.41 -10.64
C ILE A 112 5.29 -12.84 -10.76
N VAL A 113 5.52 -11.70 -10.10
CA VAL A 113 6.81 -11.02 -10.08
C VAL A 113 7.48 -11.28 -8.74
N LYS A 114 8.65 -11.93 -8.78
CA LYS A 114 9.47 -12.19 -7.60
C LYS A 114 10.59 -11.16 -7.51
N MET A 115 10.86 -10.69 -6.29
CA MET A 115 11.89 -9.69 -6.01
C MET A 115 12.34 -9.79 -4.55
N THR A 116 13.28 -8.98 -4.13
CA THR A 116 13.64 -8.86 -2.72
C THR A 116 12.45 -8.32 -1.90
N SER A 117 12.44 -8.60 -0.60
CA SER A 117 11.36 -8.10 0.27
C SER A 117 11.29 -6.57 0.27
N GLN A 118 12.44 -5.90 0.32
CA GLN A 118 12.52 -4.43 0.31
C GLN A 118 11.96 -3.83 -0.99
N GLU A 119 12.25 -4.43 -2.14
CA GLU A 119 11.70 -4.00 -3.43
C GLU A 119 10.18 -4.16 -3.46
N ALA A 120 9.66 -5.30 -3.01
CA ALA A 120 8.22 -5.56 -2.97
C ALA A 120 7.48 -4.61 -2.02
N GLU A 121 8.06 -4.32 -0.85
CA GLU A 121 7.55 -3.32 0.09
C GLU A 121 7.51 -1.93 -0.55
N MET A 122 8.57 -1.55 -1.28
CA MET A 122 8.62 -0.28 -2.00
C MET A 122 7.59 -0.21 -3.14
N VAL A 123 7.31 -1.31 -3.86
CA VAL A 123 6.26 -1.34 -4.90
C VAL A 123 4.90 -0.91 -4.34
N LYS A 124 4.54 -1.36 -3.13
CA LYS A 124 3.29 -0.95 -2.49
C LYS A 124 3.25 0.56 -2.22
N TYR A 125 4.30 1.11 -1.63
CA TYR A 125 4.39 2.54 -1.36
C TYR A 125 4.42 3.38 -2.64
N MET A 126 5.22 2.98 -3.64
CA MET A 126 5.27 3.67 -4.93
C MET A 126 3.90 3.73 -5.58
N THR A 127 3.15 2.62 -5.58
CA THR A 127 1.80 2.58 -6.15
C THR A 127 0.86 3.54 -5.42
N ASN A 128 0.80 3.48 -4.09
CA ASN A 128 -0.14 4.28 -3.32
C ASN A 128 0.20 5.78 -3.35
N THR A 129 1.49 6.14 -3.30
CA THR A 129 1.92 7.54 -3.37
C THR A 129 1.76 8.14 -4.76
N PHE A 130 1.98 7.34 -5.82
CA PHE A 130 1.68 7.78 -7.18
C PHE A 130 0.18 8.05 -7.36
N LEU A 131 -0.68 7.15 -6.90
CA LEU A 131 -2.12 7.31 -7.02
C LEU A 131 -2.63 8.48 -6.18
N SER A 132 -2.13 8.69 -4.97
CA SER A 132 -2.48 9.86 -4.15
C SER A 132 -2.05 11.17 -4.83
N THR A 133 -0.86 11.20 -5.42
CA THR A 133 -0.37 12.35 -6.21
C THR A 133 -1.27 12.60 -7.42
N LYS A 134 -1.68 11.55 -8.13
CA LYS A 134 -2.59 11.64 -9.27
C LYS A 134 -3.95 12.22 -8.88
N VAL A 135 -4.50 11.80 -7.73
CA VAL A 135 -5.76 12.38 -7.21
C VAL A 135 -5.60 13.87 -6.97
N ILE A 136 -4.51 14.31 -6.36
CA ILE A 136 -4.27 15.74 -6.10
C ILE A 136 -4.05 16.51 -7.38
N PHE A 137 -3.32 15.96 -8.35
CA PHE A 137 -3.19 16.55 -9.68
C PHE A 137 -4.56 16.72 -10.36
N ALA A 138 -5.40 15.68 -10.35
CA ALA A 138 -6.75 15.72 -10.91
C ALA A 138 -7.61 16.81 -10.25
N ASN A 139 -7.55 16.95 -8.93
CA ASN A 139 -8.26 17.99 -8.19
C ASN A 139 -7.76 19.40 -8.55
N GLU A 140 -6.47 19.58 -8.77
CA GLU A 140 -5.91 20.86 -9.19
C GLU A 140 -6.35 21.22 -10.61
N MET A 141 -6.30 20.27 -11.55
CA MET A 141 -6.83 20.46 -12.91
C MET A 141 -8.33 20.76 -12.92
N TYR A 142 -9.09 20.09 -12.07
CA TYR A 142 -10.52 20.40 -11.88
C TYR A 142 -10.73 21.87 -11.44
N GLN A 143 -9.94 22.36 -10.47
CA GLN A 143 -10.04 23.76 -10.00
C GLN A 143 -9.68 24.76 -11.12
N ILE A 144 -8.65 24.45 -11.92
CA ILE A 144 -8.25 25.28 -13.07
C ILE A 144 -9.36 25.29 -14.12
N CYS A 145 -9.90 24.14 -14.49
CA CYS A 145 -11.00 24.06 -15.46
C CYS A 145 -12.21 24.88 -15.00
N ASN A 146 -12.62 24.76 -13.73
CA ASN A 146 -13.71 25.53 -13.17
C ASN A 146 -13.45 27.04 -13.23
N ALA A 147 -12.24 27.50 -12.91
CA ALA A 147 -11.87 28.90 -12.96
C ALA A 147 -11.91 29.48 -14.39
N LEU A 148 -11.70 28.62 -15.38
CA LEU A 148 -11.73 29.01 -16.81
C LEU A 148 -13.07 28.73 -17.50
N GLY A 149 -14.07 28.20 -16.78
CA GLY A 149 -15.37 27.80 -17.37
C GLY A 149 -15.30 26.59 -18.29
N ILE A 150 -14.30 25.71 -18.10
CA ILE A 150 -14.06 24.51 -18.89
C ILE A 150 -14.70 23.29 -18.20
N ASP A 151 -15.36 22.43 -18.96
CA ASP A 151 -15.89 21.16 -18.48
C ASP A 151 -14.75 20.17 -18.21
N TYR A 152 -14.38 20.01 -16.95
CA TYR A 152 -13.33 19.09 -16.52
C TYR A 152 -13.63 17.63 -16.90
N GLU A 153 -14.90 17.20 -16.85
CA GLU A 153 -15.25 15.82 -17.15
C GLU A 153 -14.94 15.46 -18.59
N ARG A 154 -15.22 16.36 -19.51
CA ARG A 154 -14.86 16.19 -20.94
C ARG A 154 -13.35 16.19 -21.14
N VAL A 155 -12.63 17.05 -20.40
CA VAL A 155 -11.16 17.13 -20.49
C VAL A 155 -10.51 15.84 -20.03
N TYR A 156 -10.82 15.35 -18.82
CA TYR A 156 -10.15 14.16 -18.33
C TYR A 156 -10.55 12.89 -19.10
N LYS A 157 -11.80 12.80 -19.58
CA LYS A 157 -12.23 11.68 -20.43
C LYS A 157 -11.44 11.62 -21.73
N ALA A 158 -11.12 12.75 -22.34
CA ALA A 158 -10.27 12.81 -23.53
C ALA A 158 -8.79 12.53 -23.18
N ALA A 159 -8.29 13.14 -22.12
CA ALA A 159 -6.89 12.99 -21.71
C ALA A 159 -6.53 11.52 -21.38
N LYS A 160 -7.40 10.79 -20.68
CA LYS A 160 -7.14 9.39 -20.31
C LYS A 160 -7.14 8.40 -21.48
N LEU A 161 -7.51 8.82 -22.68
CA LEU A 161 -7.31 8.02 -23.89
C LEU A 161 -5.82 7.81 -24.21
N ASP A 162 -4.95 8.69 -23.71
CA ASP A 162 -3.53 8.41 -23.65
C ASP A 162 -3.25 7.35 -22.56
N THR A 163 -2.93 6.13 -23.00
CA THR A 163 -2.71 4.97 -22.14
C THR A 163 -1.60 5.17 -21.10
N ARG A 164 -0.66 6.10 -21.36
CA ARG A 164 0.41 6.45 -20.42
C ARG A 164 -0.13 7.07 -19.14
N LEU A 165 -1.33 7.67 -19.18
CA LEU A 165 -1.95 8.31 -18.01
C LEU A 165 -2.74 7.34 -17.14
N GLY A 166 -3.12 6.17 -17.65
CA GLY A 166 -3.91 5.15 -16.96
C GLY A 166 -5.35 5.60 -16.68
N GLU A 167 -6.24 4.64 -16.48
CA GLU A 167 -7.68 4.84 -16.45
C GLU A 167 -8.24 5.39 -15.12
N SER A 168 -7.62 5.07 -13.99
CA SER A 168 -8.19 5.30 -12.66
C SER A 168 -7.81 6.66 -12.05
N HIS A 169 -8.51 7.08 -10.99
CA HIS A 169 -8.18 8.22 -10.12
C HIS A 169 -8.28 9.62 -10.75
N TRP A 170 -9.08 9.77 -11.82
CA TRP A 170 -9.33 11.05 -12.50
C TRP A 170 -10.59 11.76 -12.03
N LYS A 171 -11.56 11.00 -11.48
CA LYS A 171 -12.87 11.56 -11.12
C LYS A 171 -12.76 12.54 -9.96
N VAL A 172 -13.33 13.75 -10.13
CA VAL A 172 -13.43 14.81 -9.12
C VAL A 172 -14.87 15.34 -9.10
N PRO A 173 -15.56 15.38 -7.96
CA PRO A 173 -15.15 14.80 -6.66
C PRO A 173 -14.94 13.28 -6.73
N GLY A 174 -14.25 12.73 -5.72
CA GLY A 174 -13.96 11.30 -5.61
C GLY A 174 -15.22 10.43 -5.50
N PRO A 175 -15.08 9.11 -5.42
CA PRO A 175 -16.23 8.20 -5.33
C PRO A 175 -17.03 8.38 -4.03
N ASP A 176 -16.43 8.94 -3.00
CA ASP A 176 -17.05 9.30 -1.72
C ASP A 176 -17.72 10.69 -1.72
N GLY A 177 -17.71 11.40 -2.85
CA GLY A 177 -18.30 12.71 -3.02
C GLY A 177 -17.45 13.89 -2.50
N ASP A 178 -16.27 13.65 -1.96
CA ASP A 178 -15.37 14.70 -1.46
C ASP A 178 -14.18 14.94 -2.39
N PHE A 179 -13.46 16.03 -2.15
CA PHE A 179 -12.24 16.41 -2.87
C PHE A 179 -11.02 15.75 -2.23
N GLY A 180 -9.93 15.63 -3.01
CA GLY A 180 -8.71 14.99 -2.55
C GLY A 180 -8.88 13.49 -2.32
N PHE A 181 -8.02 12.93 -1.48
CA PHE A 181 -8.05 11.52 -1.11
C PHE A 181 -8.29 11.35 0.39
N GLY A 182 -9.05 10.32 0.72
CA GLY A 182 -9.33 9.83 2.06
C GLY A 182 -9.09 8.33 2.16
N GLY A 183 -9.91 7.66 2.97
CA GLY A 183 -9.72 6.26 3.32
C GLY A 183 -8.50 6.05 4.22
N HIS A 184 -8.18 4.82 4.52
CA HIS A 184 -7.07 4.52 5.42
C HIS A 184 -5.71 4.34 4.71
N CYS A 185 -5.68 4.05 3.41
CA CYS A 185 -4.43 3.70 2.71
C CYS A 185 -3.62 4.93 2.29
N PHE A 186 -4.19 5.82 1.48
CA PHE A 186 -3.43 6.94 0.90
C PHE A 186 -2.86 7.90 1.93
N PRO A 187 -3.64 8.39 2.92
CA PRO A 187 -3.09 9.26 3.95
C PRO A 187 -1.97 8.60 4.74
N LYS A 188 -2.18 7.36 5.18
CA LYS A 188 -1.23 6.60 5.98
C LYS A 188 0.06 6.30 5.20
N ASP A 189 -0.06 5.77 3.99
CA ASP A 189 1.10 5.30 3.23
C ASP A 189 1.93 6.47 2.68
N THR A 190 1.28 7.58 2.27
CA THR A 190 2.00 8.78 1.83
C THR A 190 2.80 9.42 2.98
N ASN A 191 2.25 9.45 4.19
CA ASN A 191 2.99 9.95 5.35
C ASN A 191 4.11 8.98 5.76
N ALA A 192 3.88 7.66 5.71
CA ALA A 192 4.87 6.67 6.10
C ALA A 192 6.12 6.71 5.20
N ILE A 193 5.94 6.78 3.87
CA ILE A 193 7.09 6.87 2.96
C ILE A 193 7.79 8.23 3.06
N LYS A 194 7.05 9.32 3.27
CA LYS A 194 7.63 10.63 3.56
C LYS A 194 8.48 10.59 4.84
N TYR A 195 7.97 9.98 5.91
CA TYR A 195 8.72 9.81 7.15
C TYR A 195 10.02 9.04 6.90
N LEU A 196 9.94 7.90 6.24
CA LEU A 196 11.11 7.06 5.92
C LEU A 196 12.13 7.82 5.05
N ALA A 197 11.67 8.55 4.04
CA ALA A 197 12.53 9.35 3.17
C ALA A 197 13.29 10.43 3.96
N ASN A 198 12.60 11.14 4.85
CA ASN A 198 13.21 12.17 5.71
C ASN A 198 14.27 11.57 6.65
N GLN A 199 14.02 10.37 7.21
CA GLN A 199 15.02 9.67 8.04
C GLN A 199 16.29 9.31 7.25
N ASN A 200 16.19 9.19 5.93
CA ASN A 200 17.29 8.88 5.02
C ASN A 200 17.83 10.13 4.29
N GLY A 201 17.46 11.34 4.72
CA GLY A 201 17.96 12.59 4.16
C GLY A 201 17.45 12.90 2.74
N VAL A 202 16.37 12.26 2.31
CA VAL A 202 15.77 12.50 0.98
C VAL A 202 14.78 13.66 1.06
N ASP A 203 14.91 14.64 0.16
CA ASP A 203 13.93 15.72 0.02
C ASP A 203 12.57 15.19 -0.48
N THR A 204 11.51 15.52 0.24
CA THR A 204 10.13 15.09 -0.05
C THR A 204 9.23 16.24 -0.45
N THR A 205 9.78 17.26 -1.13
CA THR A 205 9.04 18.45 -1.55
C THR A 205 7.74 18.10 -2.28
N LEU A 206 7.77 17.13 -3.22
CA LEU A 206 6.57 16.70 -3.93
C LEU A 206 5.52 16.09 -2.99
N LEU A 207 5.90 15.14 -2.14
CA LEU A 207 4.95 14.50 -1.22
C LEU A 207 4.40 15.47 -0.19
N ASN A 208 5.21 16.44 0.26
CA ASN A 208 4.77 17.53 1.11
C ASN A 208 3.71 18.40 0.43
N ALA A 209 3.91 18.75 -0.85
CA ALA A 209 2.93 19.52 -1.62
C ALA A 209 1.61 18.74 -1.79
N VAL A 210 1.68 17.44 -2.08
CA VAL A 210 0.52 16.56 -2.21
C VAL A 210 -0.29 16.52 -0.90
N LEU A 211 0.35 16.24 0.22
CA LEU A 211 -0.31 16.19 1.54
C LEU A 211 -0.90 17.54 1.91
N LYS A 212 -0.14 18.64 1.76
CA LYS A 212 -0.61 19.99 2.03
C LYS A 212 -1.82 20.40 1.18
N LYS A 213 -1.82 20.02 -0.10
CA LYS A 213 -2.97 20.29 -0.98
C LYS A 213 -4.17 19.44 -0.56
N ASN A 214 -3.97 18.17 -0.22
CA ASN A 214 -5.03 17.31 0.31
C ASN A 214 -5.67 17.90 1.56
N ASP A 215 -4.87 18.30 2.55
CA ASP A 215 -5.35 18.94 3.78
C ASP A 215 -6.17 20.20 3.53
N LYS A 216 -5.83 20.95 2.47
CA LYS A 216 -6.54 22.19 2.11
C LYS A 216 -7.90 21.94 1.47
N ILE A 217 -8.05 20.85 0.67
CA ILE A 217 -9.25 20.64 -0.14
C ILE A 217 -10.19 19.57 0.42
N ARG A 218 -9.67 18.61 1.17
CA ARG A 218 -10.44 17.51 1.78
C ARG A 218 -11.20 18.01 3.00
N LYS A 219 -12.50 17.74 3.05
CA LYS A 219 -13.37 18.11 4.19
C LYS A 219 -13.52 16.98 5.17
N ASN A 220 -13.77 15.76 4.67
CA ASN A 220 -13.95 14.59 5.51
C ASN A 220 -12.61 13.88 5.70
N ARG A 221 -12.09 13.91 6.92
CA ARG A 221 -10.83 13.26 7.31
C ARG A 221 -11.12 12.02 8.18
N GLU A 222 -11.95 11.13 7.68
CA GLU A 222 -12.45 9.95 8.36
C GLU A 222 -11.36 9.04 8.90
N TRP A 223 -10.20 8.99 8.26
CA TRP A 223 -9.05 8.17 8.70
C TRP A 223 -8.51 8.59 10.08
N GLU A 224 -8.67 9.85 10.49
CA GLU A 224 -8.23 10.34 11.81
C GLU A 224 -9.03 9.73 12.96
N ASN A 225 -10.24 9.26 12.67
CA ASN A 225 -11.13 8.61 13.63
C ASN A 225 -11.01 7.08 13.63
N GLN A 226 -10.24 6.50 12.70
CA GLN A 226 -10.06 5.05 12.56
C GLN A 226 -8.89 4.56 13.42
N LYS A 227 -9.02 4.68 14.75
CA LYS A 227 -8.01 4.21 15.70
C LYS A 227 -7.74 2.71 15.56
N GLY A 228 -6.46 2.34 15.62
CA GLY A 228 -5.99 0.97 15.45
C GLY A 228 -5.96 0.48 13.99
N ARG A 229 -6.55 1.21 13.04
CA ARG A 229 -6.55 0.88 11.61
C ARG A 229 -5.74 1.87 10.78
N SER A 230 -6.05 3.15 10.87
CA SER A 230 -5.38 4.24 10.13
C SER A 230 -4.41 5.02 11.00
N VAL A 231 -4.77 5.26 12.23
CA VAL A 231 -3.99 5.99 13.24
C VAL A 231 -3.95 5.23 14.56
N ILE A 232 -2.91 5.51 15.38
CA ILE A 232 -2.81 4.97 16.75
C ILE A 232 -3.75 5.72 17.68
#